data_7ec238f485a2ef82320c2136a95bca9f
#
_entry.id   7ec238f485a2ef82320c2136a95bca9f
#
_cell.length_a   1.000
_cell.length_b   1.000
_cell.length_c   1.000
_cell.angle_alpha   90.00
_cell.angle_beta   90.00
_cell.angle_gamma   90.00
#
_symmetry.space_group_name_H-M   'P 1'
#
loop_
_entity.id
_entity.type
_entity.pdbx_description
1 polymer ?
#
loop_
_entity_poly.entity_id
_entity_poly.type
_entity_poly.pdbx_seq_one_letter_code
_entity_poly.pdbx_strand_id
1 'polypeptide(L)'
;MFTTALNDLMYHLRPARPGQLIDRTAFGEADGQSVSDWQRAAEKALNRPFPTAMVSDGLSGDGAFPAAREECRRQLFALLLSGCAEGFDRYLPRMADLVWEICGEASWREPLDEYGEPEADAFALATAELLAWTYTLAGEAFTGAASIVTRRLQRELARRLLAPFAQREAPAWAQRRGGWTLSNLISVLAVFLLADENDGRRWAGVRRALLLIDERVRPLPRDGAHPAGLEGWIQDVPALSDAATLLLTCTGGHVDVGGGAWFQRAAEYPVASHMGNGYFVNPEGEAQPRLDGRAMYRVGVCAGNEGLCRLGAFLNDDEANSPVTPTAAFLNALMARTFKAQAALPVTRERVLLPDSMRTAASVGPFRAALTGGSLSGDHIDAGNLYLFLNGQPILTDLTPARPLADAHALPAIGGIGPVRGTGGARDLDARFSDDFVCLSVNLAPAFPDNLGVQSWQRSVILSPSEQQVRIIESFDLLRPAGPVSFHFMTPKRPERLSDRALRLGDAVLRWEDDMDASYAAVPGGWRVSLTIPPTQHVSRAFIVSE
;
A
#
# COMPACT_ATOMS: atom_id res chain seq x y z
N MET A 1 10.77 5.46 14.97
CA MET A 1 9.39 5.99 14.85
C MET A 1 8.56 5.58 16.07
N PHE A 2 8.17 4.34 16.20
CA PHE A 2 7.40 3.86 17.36
C PHE A 2 8.21 3.84 18.67
N THR A 3 9.49 3.55 18.62
CA THR A 3 10.37 3.50 19.80
C THR A 3 10.61 4.84 20.44
N THR A 4 10.42 5.96 19.76
CA THR A 4 10.48 7.30 20.39
C THR A 4 9.39 7.51 21.43
N ALA A 5 8.27 6.80 21.29
CA ALA A 5 7.14 6.84 22.21
C ALA A 5 7.28 5.88 23.42
N LEU A 6 8.35 5.08 23.52
CA LEU A 6 8.47 4.04 24.54
C LEU A 6 8.42 4.59 26.00
N ASN A 7 8.99 5.78 26.23
CA ASN A 7 8.94 6.38 27.55
C ASN A 7 7.51 6.76 27.95
N ASP A 8 6.77 7.38 27.04
CA ASP A 8 5.38 7.79 27.28
C ASP A 8 4.47 6.55 27.38
N LEU A 9 4.72 5.53 26.54
CA LEU A 9 4.01 4.25 26.61
C LEU A 9 4.16 3.59 27.99
N MET A 10 5.33 3.61 28.60
CA MET A 10 5.57 3.02 29.90
C MET A 10 4.64 3.59 30.99
N TYR A 11 4.31 4.88 30.92
CA TYR A 11 3.44 5.54 31.89
C TYR A 11 1.96 5.39 31.58
N HIS A 12 1.58 5.32 30.30
CA HIS A 12 0.20 5.39 29.85
C HIS A 12 -0.38 4.06 29.38
N LEU A 13 0.46 3.03 29.17
CA LEU A 13 -0.01 1.73 28.72
C LEU A 13 -0.86 1.03 29.77
N ARG A 14 -2.12 0.77 29.45
CA ARG A 14 -3.10 0.07 30.27
C ARG A 14 -3.76 -1.04 29.44
N PRO A 15 -4.37 -2.07 30.07
CA PRO A 15 -5.23 -2.99 29.35
C PRO A 15 -6.33 -2.22 28.65
N ALA A 16 -6.58 -2.56 27.40
CA ALA A 16 -7.67 -1.98 26.63
C ALA A 16 -9.02 -2.28 27.30
N ARG A 17 -9.91 -1.30 27.35
CA ARG A 17 -11.27 -1.46 27.84
C ARG A 17 -12.27 -1.27 26.71
N PRO A 18 -13.40 -2.02 26.69
CA PRO A 18 -14.39 -1.93 25.61
C PRO A 18 -14.82 -0.50 25.29
N GLY A 19 -15.12 0.30 26.30
CA GLY A 19 -15.57 1.69 26.12
C GLY A 19 -14.53 2.66 25.55
N GLN A 20 -13.24 2.28 25.52
CA GLN A 20 -12.17 3.06 24.88
C GLN A 20 -12.01 2.70 23.40
N LEU A 21 -12.36 1.47 23.04
CA LEU A 21 -12.15 0.91 21.70
C LEU A 21 -13.37 1.11 20.80
N ILE A 22 -14.56 1.24 21.38
CA ILE A 22 -15.81 1.27 20.64
C ILE A 22 -16.69 2.39 21.15
N ASP A 23 -17.03 3.30 20.26
CA ASP A 23 -18.27 4.04 20.37
C ASP A 23 -19.41 3.15 19.80
N ARG A 24 -20.24 2.59 20.68
CA ARG A 24 -21.37 1.74 20.27
C ARG A 24 -22.34 2.48 19.34
N THR A 25 -22.41 3.82 19.42
CA THR A 25 -23.23 4.64 18.55
C THR A 25 -22.74 4.59 17.10
N ALA A 26 -21.44 4.35 16.87
CA ALA A 26 -20.88 4.19 15.54
C ALA A 26 -21.44 2.96 14.80
N PHE A 27 -21.82 1.91 15.53
CA PHE A 27 -22.47 0.72 14.95
C PHE A 27 -23.99 0.88 14.78
N GLY A 28 -24.67 1.58 15.69
CA GLY A 28 -26.14 1.65 15.73
C GLY A 28 -26.78 2.55 14.67
N GLU A 29 -26.06 3.49 14.14
CA GLU A 29 -26.54 4.47 13.14
C GLU A 29 -25.97 4.27 11.73
N ALA A 30 -25.20 3.19 11.48
CA ALA A 30 -24.76 2.85 10.13
C ALA A 30 -26.00 2.58 9.26
N ASP A 31 -26.11 3.27 8.12
CA ASP A 31 -27.13 3.01 7.10
C ASP A 31 -27.31 1.51 6.91
N GLY A 32 -28.56 1.04 6.99
CA GLY A 32 -29.00 -0.35 7.14
C GLY A 32 -28.37 -1.44 6.26
N GLN A 33 -27.42 -1.12 5.36
CA GLN A 33 -26.74 -2.11 4.53
C GLN A 33 -25.51 -2.74 5.23
N SER A 34 -24.64 -1.97 5.87
CA SER A 34 -23.42 -2.54 6.51
C SER A 34 -23.74 -3.33 7.78
N VAL A 35 -24.63 -2.81 8.62
CA VAL A 35 -25.15 -3.55 9.79
C VAL A 35 -25.92 -4.79 9.32
N SER A 36 -26.68 -4.69 8.22
CA SER A 36 -27.45 -5.81 7.68
C SER A 36 -26.57 -6.96 7.15
N ASP A 37 -25.38 -6.70 6.66
CA ASP A 37 -24.47 -7.76 6.18
C ASP A 37 -23.89 -8.57 7.34
N TRP A 38 -23.46 -7.91 8.41
CA TRP A 38 -22.97 -8.60 9.60
C TRP A 38 -24.09 -9.29 10.38
N GLN A 39 -25.24 -8.64 10.50
CA GLN A 39 -26.43 -9.27 11.08
C GLN A 39 -26.82 -10.52 10.29
N ARG A 40 -26.85 -10.45 8.96
CA ARG A 40 -27.11 -11.63 8.11
C ARG A 40 -26.07 -12.73 8.30
N ALA A 41 -24.79 -12.37 8.42
CA ALA A 41 -23.73 -13.33 8.68
C ALA A 41 -23.85 -13.95 10.08
N ALA A 42 -24.17 -13.14 11.10
CA ALA A 42 -24.41 -13.61 12.45
C ALA A 42 -25.66 -14.52 12.55
N GLU A 43 -26.75 -14.15 11.89
CA GLU A 43 -27.95 -14.99 11.79
C GLU A 43 -27.64 -16.35 11.12
N LYS A 44 -26.88 -16.34 10.06
CA LYS A 44 -26.39 -17.57 9.44
C LYS A 44 -25.54 -18.39 10.40
N ALA A 45 -24.67 -17.74 11.18
CA ALA A 45 -23.81 -18.40 12.14
C ALA A 45 -24.62 -19.05 13.30
N LEU A 46 -25.69 -18.40 13.76
CA LEU A 46 -26.59 -18.97 14.78
C LEU A 46 -27.37 -20.17 14.28
N ASN A 47 -27.78 -20.17 13.02
CA ASN A 47 -28.69 -21.17 12.43
C ASN A 47 -27.98 -22.31 11.70
N ARG A 48 -26.66 -22.20 11.46
CA ARG A 48 -25.88 -23.27 10.81
C ARG A 48 -25.45 -24.35 11.80
N PRO A 49 -25.27 -25.61 11.33
CA PRO A 49 -24.56 -26.63 12.10
C PRO A 49 -23.22 -26.11 12.60
N PHE A 50 -22.79 -26.61 13.73
CA PHE A 50 -21.48 -26.25 14.28
C PHE A 50 -20.40 -26.71 13.30
N PRO A 51 -19.46 -25.85 12.85
CA PRO A 51 -18.40 -26.28 11.95
C PRO A 51 -17.42 -27.17 12.74
N THR A 52 -17.46 -28.44 12.48
CA THR A 52 -16.53 -29.42 13.05
C THR A 52 -15.42 -29.68 12.06
N ALA A 53 -14.20 -29.34 12.45
CA ALA A 53 -13.00 -29.70 11.70
C ALA A 53 -12.56 -31.13 12.07
N MET A 54 -12.95 -32.11 11.27
CA MET A 54 -12.52 -33.49 11.45
C MET A 54 -11.16 -33.71 10.80
N VAL A 55 -10.21 -34.32 11.54
CA VAL A 55 -8.87 -34.63 11.00
C VAL A 55 -8.97 -35.55 9.77
N SER A 56 -9.99 -36.43 9.73
CA SER A 56 -10.29 -37.27 8.58
C SER A 56 -10.57 -36.48 7.29
N ASP A 57 -11.10 -35.28 7.40
CA ASP A 57 -11.40 -34.42 6.24
C ASP A 57 -10.10 -33.91 5.59
N GLY A 58 -9.02 -33.74 6.37
CA GLY A 58 -7.68 -33.43 5.86
C GLY A 58 -7.01 -34.57 5.10
N LEU A 59 -7.42 -35.81 5.35
CA LEU A 59 -6.86 -37.00 4.66
C LEU A 59 -7.46 -37.17 3.25
N SER A 60 -8.64 -36.61 2.98
CA SER A 60 -9.25 -36.65 1.64
C SER A 60 -8.65 -35.68 0.64
N GLY A 61 -7.82 -34.73 1.09
CA GLY A 61 -7.14 -33.75 0.21
C GLY A 61 -8.08 -32.70 -0.41
N ASP A 62 -9.34 -32.63 0.04
CA ASP A 62 -10.37 -31.72 -0.51
C ASP A 62 -10.40 -30.32 0.17
N GLY A 63 -9.50 -30.07 1.12
CA GLY A 63 -9.41 -28.80 1.83
C GLY A 63 -10.51 -28.55 2.87
N ALA A 64 -11.33 -29.55 3.19
CA ALA A 64 -12.46 -29.40 4.12
C ALA A 64 -12.01 -29.03 5.54
N PHE A 65 -10.89 -29.57 6.03
CA PHE A 65 -10.37 -29.28 7.36
C PHE A 65 -9.92 -27.81 7.53
N PRO A 66 -9.07 -27.22 6.65
CA PRO A 66 -8.76 -25.80 6.70
C PRO A 66 -10.00 -24.90 6.59
N ALA A 67 -10.91 -25.25 5.68
CA ALA A 67 -12.14 -24.47 5.47
C ALA A 67 -13.06 -24.44 6.71
N ALA A 68 -13.16 -25.54 7.45
CA ALA A 68 -13.96 -25.61 8.68
C ALA A 68 -13.34 -24.73 9.80
N ARG A 69 -12.01 -24.74 9.94
CA ARG A 69 -11.29 -23.88 10.91
C ARG A 69 -11.48 -22.39 10.58
N GLU A 70 -11.38 -22.04 9.32
CA GLU A 70 -11.61 -20.67 8.86
C GLU A 70 -13.07 -20.24 9.06
N GLU A 71 -14.04 -21.15 8.83
CA GLU A 71 -15.46 -20.90 9.08
C GLU A 71 -15.74 -20.63 10.56
N CYS A 72 -15.12 -21.36 11.51
CA CYS A 72 -15.22 -21.06 12.94
C CYS A 72 -14.81 -19.61 13.24
N ARG A 73 -13.73 -19.15 12.68
CA ARG A 73 -13.20 -17.79 12.88
C ARG A 73 -14.11 -16.73 12.23
N ARG A 74 -14.60 -16.98 11.02
CA ARG A 74 -15.57 -16.10 10.34
C ARG A 74 -16.87 -15.97 11.12
N GLN A 75 -17.41 -17.07 11.65
CA GLN A 75 -18.61 -17.04 12.47
C GLN A 75 -18.38 -16.26 13.77
N LEU A 76 -17.26 -16.52 14.47
CA LEU A 76 -16.93 -15.79 15.69
C LEU A 76 -16.81 -14.29 15.43
N PHE A 77 -16.17 -13.89 14.35
CA PHE A 77 -16.04 -12.48 13.99
C PHE A 77 -17.39 -11.81 13.67
N ALA A 78 -18.26 -12.47 12.92
CA ALA A 78 -19.60 -11.95 12.61
C ALA A 78 -20.46 -11.77 13.87
N LEU A 79 -20.43 -12.75 14.79
CA LEU A 79 -21.14 -12.69 16.05
C LEU A 79 -20.58 -11.59 16.97
N LEU A 80 -19.25 -11.40 16.97
CA LEU A 80 -18.58 -10.35 17.74
C LEU A 80 -19.03 -8.96 17.28
N LEU A 81 -19.02 -8.70 15.96
CA LEU A 81 -19.46 -7.42 15.40
C LEU A 81 -20.92 -7.14 15.68
N SER A 82 -21.79 -8.14 15.48
CA SER A 82 -23.22 -8.00 15.76
C SER A 82 -23.49 -7.79 17.26
N GLY A 83 -22.72 -8.46 18.11
CA GLY A 83 -22.77 -8.24 19.56
C GLY A 83 -22.36 -6.83 19.98
N CYS A 84 -21.40 -6.23 19.29
CA CYS A 84 -21.03 -4.82 19.50
C CYS A 84 -22.17 -3.86 19.16
N ALA A 85 -22.95 -4.16 18.11
CA ALA A 85 -24.06 -3.32 17.65
C ALA A 85 -25.34 -3.52 18.53
N GLU A 86 -25.70 -4.75 18.83
CA GLU A 86 -27.02 -5.11 19.41
C GLU A 86 -26.96 -5.54 20.88
N GLY A 87 -25.76 -5.79 21.41
CA GLY A 87 -25.55 -6.48 22.68
C GLY A 87 -25.23 -7.95 22.51
N PHE A 88 -24.55 -8.54 23.51
CA PHE A 88 -23.97 -9.87 23.37
C PHE A 88 -24.93 -11.02 23.79
N ASP A 89 -25.96 -10.76 24.57
CA ASP A 89 -26.76 -11.79 25.22
C ASP A 89 -27.24 -12.91 24.29
N ARG A 90 -27.71 -12.55 23.11
CA ARG A 90 -28.21 -13.49 22.10
C ARG A 90 -27.08 -14.34 21.48
N TYR A 91 -25.89 -13.79 21.38
CA TYR A 91 -24.76 -14.37 20.65
C TYR A 91 -23.82 -15.19 21.54
N LEU A 92 -23.84 -14.93 22.86
CA LEU A 92 -22.92 -15.52 23.84
C LEU A 92 -22.84 -17.05 23.80
N PRO A 93 -23.96 -17.82 23.75
CA PRO A 93 -23.86 -19.28 23.72
C PRO A 93 -23.05 -19.79 22.53
N ARG A 94 -23.35 -19.27 21.34
CA ARG A 94 -22.63 -19.66 20.13
C ARG A 94 -21.16 -19.19 20.12
N MET A 95 -20.92 -18.00 20.61
CA MET A 95 -19.55 -17.47 20.77
C MET A 95 -18.75 -18.32 21.76
N ALA A 96 -19.36 -18.74 22.87
CA ALA A 96 -18.72 -19.63 23.84
C ALA A 96 -18.27 -20.94 23.22
N ASP A 97 -19.14 -21.59 22.43
CA ASP A 97 -18.83 -22.84 21.75
C ASP A 97 -17.71 -22.67 20.73
N LEU A 98 -17.73 -21.59 19.92
CA LEU A 98 -16.70 -21.30 18.93
C LEU A 98 -15.34 -20.99 19.59
N VAL A 99 -15.31 -20.16 20.63
CA VAL A 99 -14.08 -19.89 21.39
C VAL A 99 -13.54 -21.17 22.02
N TRP A 100 -14.43 -22.02 22.57
CA TRP A 100 -14.04 -23.27 23.18
C TRP A 100 -13.40 -24.24 22.17
N GLU A 101 -13.98 -24.35 20.98
CA GLU A 101 -13.47 -25.16 19.88
C GLU A 101 -12.12 -24.65 19.40
N ILE A 102 -12.00 -23.36 19.08
CA ILE A 102 -10.74 -22.75 18.63
C ILE A 102 -9.62 -22.92 19.68
N CYS A 103 -9.94 -22.74 20.96
CA CYS A 103 -9.00 -22.99 22.05
C CYS A 103 -8.66 -24.49 22.23
N GLY A 104 -9.52 -25.38 21.76
CA GLY A 104 -9.33 -26.84 21.79
C GLY A 104 -8.45 -27.39 20.68
N GLU A 105 -8.25 -26.65 19.61
CA GLU A 105 -7.38 -27.07 18.51
C GLU A 105 -5.96 -27.38 19.02
N ALA A 106 -5.34 -28.46 18.50
CA ALA A 106 -3.99 -28.84 18.88
C ALA A 106 -2.97 -27.75 18.52
N SER A 107 -3.13 -27.16 17.33
CA SER A 107 -2.33 -26.02 16.83
C SER A 107 -3.22 -24.99 16.16
N TRP A 108 -2.84 -23.70 16.27
CA TRP A 108 -3.48 -22.63 15.47
C TRP A 108 -2.78 -22.41 14.11
N ARG A 109 -1.70 -23.14 13.83
CA ARG A 109 -0.97 -23.04 12.55
C ARG A 109 -1.71 -23.72 11.40
N GLU A 110 -1.29 -23.46 10.19
CA GLU A 110 -1.76 -24.21 9.03
C GLU A 110 -1.31 -25.68 9.12
N PRO A 111 -2.18 -26.64 8.74
CA PRO A 111 -1.91 -28.08 8.96
C PRO A 111 -0.60 -28.58 8.36
N LEU A 112 -0.17 -27.98 7.24
CA LEU A 112 1.05 -28.38 6.53
C LEU A 112 2.34 -28.16 7.33
N ASP A 113 2.29 -27.32 8.37
CA ASP A 113 3.45 -26.94 9.17
C ASP A 113 3.49 -27.57 10.57
N GLU A 114 2.60 -28.52 10.87
CA GLU A 114 2.51 -29.13 12.21
C GLU A 114 3.80 -29.87 12.66
N TYR A 115 4.64 -30.26 11.74
CA TYR A 115 5.89 -30.99 12.03
C TYR A 115 7.13 -30.09 12.17
N GLY A 116 6.98 -28.77 12.02
CA GLY A 116 8.06 -27.81 12.21
C GLY A 116 8.22 -27.33 13.65
N GLU A 117 9.28 -26.55 13.91
CA GLU A 117 9.47 -25.80 15.16
C GLU A 117 8.17 -25.04 15.52
N PRO A 118 7.87 -24.79 16.81
CA PRO A 118 6.67 -24.08 17.25
C PRO A 118 6.73 -22.61 16.78
N GLU A 119 6.41 -22.38 15.53
CA GLU A 119 6.36 -21.05 14.90
C GLU A 119 4.91 -20.57 14.84
N ALA A 120 4.68 -19.29 15.10
CA ALA A 120 3.39 -18.66 14.83
C ALA A 120 3.38 -18.20 13.37
N ASP A 121 2.53 -18.78 12.55
CA ASP A 121 2.25 -18.32 11.18
C ASP A 121 1.16 -17.23 11.15
N ALA A 122 0.88 -16.71 9.97
CA ALA A 122 -0.13 -15.66 9.79
C ALA A 122 -1.52 -16.07 10.28
N PHE A 123 -1.92 -17.33 10.06
CA PHE A 123 -3.21 -17.85 10.49
C PHE A 123 -3.31 -17.98 12.02
N ALA A 124 -2.23 -18.42 12.68
CA ALA A 124 -2.15 -18.48 14.13
C ALA A 124 -2.22 -17.08 14.75
N LEU A 125 -1.55 -16.11 14.15
CA LEU A 125 -1.56 -14.71 14.61
C LEU A 125 -2.94 -14.07 14.42
N ALA A 126 -3.58 -14.25 13.28
CA ALA A 126 -4.93 -13.77 13.04
C ALA A 126 -5.94 -14.42 14.02
N THR A 127 -5.75 -15.73 14.33
CA THR A 127 -6.55 -16.42 15.34
C THR A 127 -6.37 -15.81 16.73
N ALA A 128 -5.12 -15.58 17.15
CA ALA A 128 -4.83 -14.98 18.45
C ALA A 128 -5.39 -13.56 18.56
N GLU A 129 -5.29 -12.78 17.48
CA GLU A 129 -5.82 -11.42 17.39
C GLU A 129 -7.35 -11.39 17.48
N LEU A 130 -8.05 -12.28 16.76
CA LEU A 130 -9.51 -12.43 16.86
C LEU A 130 -9.96 -12.79 18.28
N LEU A 131 -9.25 -13.72 18.93
CA LEU A 131 -9.53 -14.09 20.32
C LEU A 131 -9.24 -12.93 21.28
N ALA A 132 -8.21 -12.14 21.04
CA ALA A 132 -7.89 -10.96 21.84
C ALA A 132 -9.01 -9.89 21.72
N TRP A 133 -9.51 -9.64 20.53
CA TRP A 133 -10.69 -8.79 20.31
C TRP A 133 -11.93 -9.35 21.02
N THR A 134 -12.17 -10.66 20.90
CA THR A 134 -13.31 -11.31 21.57
C THR A 134 -13.20 -11.15 23.08
N TYR A 135 -12.01 -11.35 23.66
CA TYR A 135 -11.77 -11.17 25.09
C TYR A 135 -12.06 -9.73 25.53
N THR A 136 -11.52 -8.75 24.80
CA THR A 136 -11.66 -7.34 25.18
C THR A 136 -13.09 -6.85 25.07
N LEU A 137 -13.85 -7.26 24.05
CA LEU A 137 -15.17 -6.73 23.74
C LEU A 137 -16.32 -7.49 24.42
N ALA A 138 -16.20 -8.81 24.47
CA ALA A 138 -17.24 -9.69 25.00
C ALA A 138 -16.85 -10.38 26.32
N GLY A 139 -15.61 -10.23 26.78
CA GLY A 139 -15.10 -10.95 27.96
C GLY A 139 -15.93 -10.73 29.22
N GLU A 140 -16.36 -9.50 29.46
CA GLU A 140 -17.20 -9.15 30.63
C GLU A 140 -18.62 -9.75 30.56
N ALA A 141 -19.12 -10.08 29.37
CA ALA A 141 -20.43 -10.71 29.19
C ALA A 141 -20.41 -12.20 29.54
N PHE A 142 -19.24 -12.86 29.50
CA PHE A 142 -19.08 -14.25 29.93
C PHE A 142 -19.03 -14.36 31.46
N THR A 143 -20.18 -14.35 32.12
CA THR A 143 -20.32 -14.41 33.58
C THR A 143 -20.69 -15.80 34.07
N GLY A 144 -20.64 -16.04 35.39
CA GLY A 144 -21.05 -17.28 36.00
C GLY A 144 -20.30 -18.51 35.48
N ALA A 145 -20.97 -19.54 35.04
CA ALA A 145 -20.39 -20.76 34.50
C ALA A 145 -19.63 -20.50 33.20
N ALA A 146 -20.04 -19.52 32.38
CA ALA A 146 -19.40 -19.15 31.13
C ALA A 146 -18.02 -18.48 31.34
N SER A 147 -17.67 -18.03 32.54
CA SER A 147 -16.34 -17.48 32.87
C SER A 147 -15.20 -18.47 32.64
N ILE A 148 -15.48 -19.77 32.50
CA ILE A 148 -14.47 -20.77 32.11
C ILE A 148 -13.97 -20.54 30.70
N VAL A 149 -14.78 -19.97 29.80
CA VAL A 149 -14.43 -19.66 28.43
C VAL A 149 -13.33 -18.59 28.37
N THR A 150 -13.52 -17.48 29.09
CA THR A 150 -12.54 -16.39 29.14
C THR A 150 -11.24 -16.82 29.82
N ARG A 151 -11.30 -17.63 30.88
CA ARG A 151 -10.10 -18.20 31.53
C ARG A 151 -9.32 -19.13 30.58
N ARG A 152 -10.01 -19.96 29.79
CA ARG A 152 -9.36 -20.82 28.80
C ARG A 152 -8.75 -20.00 27.68
N LEU A 153 -9.47 -19.02 27.15
CA LEU A 153 -9.00 -18.10 26.12
C LEU A 153 -7.72 -17.39 26.58
N GLN A 154 -7.71 -16.78 27.74
CA GLN A 154 -6.53 -16.13 28.33
C GLN A 154 -5.34 -17.10 28.49
N ARG A 155 -5.61 -18.30 28.95
CA ARG A 155 -4.57 -19.34 29.10
C ARG A 155 -3.96 -19.74 27.76
N GLU A 156 -4.78 -19.92 26.71
CA GLU A 156 -4.28 -20.30 25.38
C GLU A 156 -3.52 -19.17 24.70
N LEU A 157 -3.97 -17.92 24.80
CA LEU A 157 -3.22 -16.76 24.34
C LEU A 157 -1.87 -16.64 25.06
N ALA A 158 -1.87 -16.80 26.38
CA ALA A 158 -0.65 -16.73 27.17
C ALA A 158 0.35 -17.82 26.79
N ARG A 159 -0.12 -19.07 26.62
CA ARG A 159 0.70 -20.24 26.32
C ARG A 159 1.27 -20.22 24.90
N ARG A 160 0.43 -19.85 23.92
CA ARG A 160 0.77 -20.00 22.49
C ARG A 160 1.52 -18.78 21.95
N LEU A 161 1.25 -17.57 22.46
CA LEU A 161 1.82 -16.35 21.92
C LEU A 161 2.48 -15.44 22.95
N LEU A 162 1.75 -15.01 24.00
CA LEU A 162 2.21 -13.92 24.86
C LEU A 162 3.48 -14.28 25.65
N ALA A 163 3.49 -15.46 26.31
CA ALA A 163 4.66 -15.86 27.09
C ALA A 163 5.89 -16.17 26.21
N PRO A 164 5.78 -16.96 25.12
CA PRO A 164 6.92 -17.21 24.24
C PRO A 164 7.49 -15.94 23.62
N PHE A 165 6.63 -15.02 23.17
CA PHE A 165 7.10 -13.77 22.54
C PHE A 165 7.75 -12.80 23.53
N ALA A 166 7.27 -12.70 24.76
CA ALA A 166 7.81 -11.77 25.78
C ALA A 166 9.11 -12.26 26.43
N GLN A 167 9.52 -13.53 26.27
CA GLN A 167 10.74 -14.08 26.88
C GLN A 167 12.00 -13.35 26.36
N ARG A 168 13.08 -13.33 27.20
CA ARG A 168 14.35 -12.66 26.84
C ARG A 168 15.00 -13.19 25.56
N GLU A 169 14.95 -14.51 25.37
CA GLU A 169 15.36 -15.15 24.11
C GLU A 169 14.12 -15.25 23.24
N ALA A 170 14.06 -14.40 22.21
CA ALA A 170 12.98 -14.51 21.26
C ALA A 170 13.00 -15.89 20.58
N PRO A 171 11.87 -16.56 20.41
CA PRO A 171 11.80 -17.79 19.65
C PRO A 171 12.48 -17.64 18.28
N ALA A 172 13.03 -18.71 17.72
CA ALA A 172 13.74 -18.67 16.44
C ALA A 172 12.91 -18.02 15.33
N TRP A 173 11.58 -18.22 15.35
CA TRP A 173 10.65 -17.61 14.41
C TRP A 173 10.55 -16.07 14.52
N ALA A 174 10.71 -15.50 15.73
CA ALA A 174 10.72 -14.05 15.91
C ALA A 174 12.08 -13.42 15.57
N GLN A 175 13.15 -14.24 15.46
CA GLN A 175 14.50 -13.78 15.14
C GLN A 175 14.84 -13.86 13.65
N ARG A 176 14.11 -14.65 12.85
CA ARG A 176 14.39 -14.80 11.42
C ARG A 176 14.21 -13.48 10.68
N ARG A 177 15.31 -12.93 10.16
CA ARG A 177 15.27 -11.83 9.21
C ARG A 177 14.55 -12.31 7.95
N GLY A 178 13.36 -11.75 7.67
CA GLY A 178 12.58 -12.05 6.47
C GLY A 178 11.30 -12.87 6.68
N GLY A 179 11.09 -13.52 7.83
CA GLY A 179 9.94 -14.38 8.06
C GLY A 179 8.64 -13.67 8.48
N TRP A 180 8.71 -12.45 9.01
CA TRP A 180 7.54 -11.74 9.53
C TRP A 180 7.26 -10.48 8.75
N THR A 181 6.04 -10.37 8.24
CA THR A 181 5.49 -9.15 7.65
C THR A 181 5.20 -8.12 8.74
N LEU A 182 5.05 -6.85 8.36
CA LEU A 182 4.58 -5.83 9.28
C LEU A 182 3.20 -6.20 9.86
N SER A 183 2.29 -6.72 9.05
CA SER A 183 0.97 -7.18 9.50
C SER A 183 1.08 -8.22 10.63
N ASN A 184 1.99 -9.19 10.52
CA ASN A 184 2.21 -10.19 11.57
C ASN A 184 2.70 -9.56 12.89
N LEU A 185 3.65 -8.62 12.83
CA LEU A 185 4.14 -7.91 14.00
C LEU A 185 3.05 -7.06 14.67
N ILE A 186 2.16 -6.50 13.86
CA ILE A 186 1.05 -5.68 14.35
C ILE A 186 -0.03 -6.55 14.97
N SER A 187 -0.32 -7.72 14.41
CA SER A 187 -1.19 -8.70 15.07
C SER A 187 -0.67 -9.09 16.46
N VAL A 188 0.63 -9.33 16.59
CA VAL A 188 1.25 -9.58 17.92
C VAL A 188 1.07 -8.39 18.85
N LEU A 189 1.38 -7.18 18.38
CA LEU A 189 1.20 -5.95 19.15
C LEU A 189 -0.26 -5.81 19.62
N ALA A 190 -1.23 -6.04 18.73
CA ALA A 190 -2.65 -5.98 19.04
C ALA A 190 -3.02 -6.96 20.16
N VAL A 191 -2.53 -8.21 20.12
CA VAL A 191 -2.82 -9.20 21.16
C VAL A 191 -2.30 -8.75 22.54
N PHE A 192 -1.08 -8.17 22.60
CA PHE A 192 -0.53 -7.63 23.86
C PHE A 192 -1.34 -6.44 24.38
N LEU A 193 -1.75 -5.53 23.50
CA LEU A 193 -2.53 -4.35 23.85
C LEU A 193 -3.94 -4.70 24.34
N LEU A 194 -4.57 -5.68 23.67
CA LEU A 194 -5.98 -6.03 23.87
C LEU A 194 -6.20 -7.02 25.01
N ALA A 195 -5.36 -8.05 25.14
CA ALA A 195 -5.68 -9.20 25.97
C ALA A 195 -4.66 -9.55 27.08
N ASP A 196 -3.49 -8.94 27.12
CA ASP A 196 -2.52 -9.29 28.16
C ASP A 196 -2.80 -8.53 29.46
N GLU A 197 -3.23 -9.24 30.51
CA GLU A 197 -3.49 -8.66 31.84
C GLU A 197 -2.25 -8.53 32.70
N ASN A 198 -1.14 -9.19 32.34
CA ASN A 198 0.12 -9.08 33.10
C ASN A 198 0.91 -7.87 32.64
N ASP A 199 1.01 -6.84 33.48
CA ASP A 199 1.66 -5.56 33.16
C ASP A 199 3.11 -5.73 32.70
N GLY A 200 3.90 -6.57 33.39
CA GLY A 200 5.31 -6.78 33.05
C GLY A 200 5.48 -7.48 31.71
N ARG A 201 4.67 -8.50 31.45
CA ARG A 201 4.68 -9.24 30.18
C ARG A 201 4.16 -8.36 29.04
N ARG A 202 3.05 -7.64 29.23
CA ARG A 202 2.51 -6.69 28.27
C ARG A 202 3.56 -5.66 27.86
N TRP A 203 4.21 -5.03 28.84
CA TRP A 203 5.28 -4.08 28.56
C TRP A 203 6.44 -4.70 27.76
N ALA A 204 6.93 -5.88 28.18
CA ALA A 204 8.01 -6.57 27.48
C ALA A 204 7.62 -6.92 26.03
N GLY A 205 6.40 -7.42 25.81
CA GLY A 205 5.88 -7.78 24.50
C GLY A 205 5.68 -6.58 23.60
N VAL A 206 5.00 -5.55 24.08
CA VAL A 206 4.79 -4.29 23.33
C VAL A 206 6.12 -3.67 22.94
N ARG A 207 7.04 -3.50 23.89
CA ARG A 207 8.37 -2.96 23.62
C ARG A 207 9.10 -3.73 22.53
N ARG A 208 9.07 -5.07 22.59
CA ARG A 208 9.71 -5.92 21.58
C ARG A 208 9.06 -5.77 20.22
N ALA A 209 7.72 -5.81 20.14
CA ALA A 209 7.01 -5.65 18.90
C ALA A 209 7.35 -4.31 18.23
N LEU A 210 7.36 -3.21 18.98
CA LEU A 210 7.70 -1.88 18.46
C LEU A 210 9.15 -1.78 17.98
N LEU A 211 10.11 -2.43 18.65
CA LEU A 211 11.50 -2.50 18.18
C LEU A 211 11.60 -3.21 16.82
N LEU A 212 10.92 -4.35 16.67
CA LEU A 212 10.90 -5.11 15.42
C LEU A 212 10.18 -4.35 14.29
N ILE A 213 9.08 -3.66 14.60
CA ILE A 213 8.38 -2.79 13.65
C ILE A 213 9.32 -1.67 13.18
N ASP A 214 10.02 -0.99 14.10
CA ASP A 214 10.95 0.09 13.73
C ASP A 214 12.14 -0.40 12.90
N GLU A 215 12.62 -1.62 13.11
CA GLU A 215 13.63 -2.24 12.23
C GLU A 215 13.13 -2.41 10.78
N ARG A 216 11.85 -2.72 10.61
CA ARG A 216 11.22 -2.86 9.28
C ARG A 216 10.91 -1.53 8.62
N VAL A 217 10.54 -0.51 9.40
CA VAL A 217 10.21 0.83 8.89
C VAL A 217 11.47 1.65 8.57
N ARG A 218 12.60 1.40 9.30
CA ARG A 218 13.84 2.17 9.14
C ARG A 218 14.37 2.28 7.71
N PRO A 219 14.36 1.23 6.86
CA PRO A 219 14.83 1.31 5.48
C PRO A 219 13.85 2.01 4.52
N LEU A 220 12.62 2.32 4.94
CA LEU A 220 11.64 2.98 4.08
C LEU A 220 12.06 4.43 3.78
N PRO A 221 11.79 4.93 2.57
CA PRO A 221 12.07 6.30 2.18
C PRO A 221 11.49 7.33 3.15
N ARG A 222 12.23 8.41 3.39
CA ARG A 222 11.79 9.46 4.31
C ARG A 222 10.68 10.32 3.73
N ASP A 223 10.53 10.34 2.43
CA ASP A 223 9.46 11.04 1.69
C ASP A 223 8.11 10.29 1.71
N GLY A 224 8.05 9.13 2.37
CA GLY A 224 6.83 8.36 2.56
C GLY A 224 6.50 7.38 1.43
N ALA A 225 7.30 7.33 0.38
CA ALA A 225 7.18 6.33 -0.67
C ALA A 225 7.52 4.92 -0.14
N HIS A 226 7.19 3.91 -0.92
CA HIS A 226 7.52 2.52 -0.61
C HIS A 226 8.42 1.91 -1.69
N PRO A 227 9.48 1.14 -1.34
CA PRO A 227 10.40 0.55 -2.32
C PRO A 227 9.76 -0.43 -3.31
N ALA A 228 8.61 -1.00 -2.96
CA ALA A 228 7.81 -1.85 -3.83
C ALA A 228 6.56 -1.13 -4.34
N GLY A 229 6.63 0.18 -4.54
CA GLY A 229 5.55 0.99 -5.08
C GLY A 229 4.30 1.04 -4.22
N LEU A 230 3.17 1.31 -4.86
CA LEU A 230 1.87 1.38 -4.19
C LEU A 230 1.37 0.02 -3.72
N GLU A 231 1.77 -1.06 -4.37
CA GLU A 231 1.46 -2.43 -3.96
C GLU A 231 2.13 -2.79 -2.63
N GLY A 232 3.38 -2.35 -2.42
CA GLY A 232 4.05 -2.49 -1.11
C GLY A 232 3.46 -1.54 -0.07
N TRP A 233 3.14 -0.30 -0.47
CA TRP A 233 2.54 0.68 0.41
C TRP A 233 1.20 0.19 1.00
N ILE A 234 0.30 -0.38 0.16
CA ILE A 234 -1.01 -0.86 0.62
C ILE A 234 -0.92 -2.08 1.54
N GLN A 235 0.19 -2.83 1.49
CA GLN A 235 0.44 -3.95 2.39
C GLN A 235 0.94 -3.48 3.76
N ASP A 236 1.81 -2.48 3.81
CA ASP A 236 2.57 -2.12 4.99
C ASP A 236 1.99 -0.90 5.74
N VAL A 237 1.66 0.18 5.03
CA VAL A 237 1.28 1.44 5.68
C VAL A 237 -0.09 1.38 6.37
N PRO A 238 -1.13 0.74 5.82
CA PRO A 238 -2.38 0.54 6.55
C PRO A 238 -2.19 -0.26 7.85
N ALA A 239 -1.38 -1.31 7.82
CA ALA A 239 -1.08 -2.08 9.02
C ALA A 239 -0.38 -1.23 10.10
N LEU A 240 0.57 -0.36 9.70
CA LEU A 240 1.20 0.60 10.61
C LEU A 240 0.21 1.63 11.17
N SER A 241 -0.76 2.06 10.36
CA SER A 241 -1.81 2.98 10.82
C SER A 241 -2.74 2.31 11.83
N ASP A 242 -3.06 1.03 11.64
CA ASP A 242 -3.85 0.23 12.56
C ASP A 242 -3.14 0.11 13.92
N ALA A 243 -1.82 -0.13 13.92
CA ALA A 243 -1.00 -0.12 15.13
C ALA A 243 -0.98 1.25 15.83
N ALA A 244 -0.83 2.34 15.08
CA ALA A 244 -0.86 3.70 15.62
C ALA A 244 -2.22 4.02 16.25
N THR A 245 -3.31 3.62 15.60
CA THR A 245 -4.68 3.79 16.11
C THR A 245 -4.90 3.01 17.42
N LEU A 246 -4.44 1.75 17.49
CA LEU A 246 -4.49 0.95 18.72
C LEU A 246 -3.69 1.57 19.85
N LEU A 247 -2.47 2.03 19.58
CA LEU A 247 -1.62 2.69 20.58
C LEU A 247 -2.26 3.97 21.11
N LEU A 248 -2.78 4.81 20.23
CA LEU A 248 -3.49 6.03 20.59
C LEU A 248 -4.67 5.71 21.52
N THR A 249 -5.48 4.72 21.14
CA THR A 249 -6.67 4.31 21.89
C THR A 249 -6.30 3.67 23.23
N CYS A 250 -5.37 2.72 23.28
CA CYS A 250 -4.96 2.02 24.50
C CYS A 250 -4.20 2.91 25.48
N THR A 251 -3.70 4.05 25.03
CA THR A 251 -3.03 5.05 25.90
C THR A 251 -3.94 6.23 26.24
N GLY A 252 -5.22 6.18 25.90
CA GLY A 252 -6.17 7.27 26.16
C GLY A 252 -5.81 8.57 25.46
N GLY A 253 -5.23 8.50 24.27
CA GLY A 253 -4.83 9.66 23.48
C GLY A 253 -3.43 10.22 23.77
N HIS A 254 -2.67 9.62 24.70
CA HIS A 254 -1.37 10.15 25.09
C HIS A 254 -0.23 9.83 24.13
N VAL A 255 -0.34 8.76 23.35
CA VAL A 255 0.68 8.35 22.39
C VAL A 255 0.11 8.37 20.98
N ASP A 256 0.38 9.46 20.27
CA ASP A 256 -0.01 9.66 18.87
C ASP A 256 1.22 9.46 17.96
N VAL A 257 1.30 8.30 17.33
CA VAL A 257 2.32 7.99 16.31
C VAL A 257 1.84 8.41 14.92
N GLY A 258 0.52 8.40 14.69
CA GLY A 258 -0.10 8.77 13.41
C GLY A 258 0.13 10.23 13.01
N GLY A 259 0.19 11.15 14.00
CA GLY A 259 0.56 12.55 13.78
C GLY A 259 2.03 12.78 13.44
N GLY A 260 2.88 11.75 13.47
CA GLY A 260 4.32 11.86 13.20
C GLY A 260 4.65 12.20 11.74
N ALA A 261 5.74 12.95 11.53
CA ALA A 261 6.10 13.49 10.22
C ALA A 261 6.29 12.43 9.11
N TRP A 262 6.74 11.23 9.45
CA TRP A 262 6.85 10.15 8.46
C TRP A 262 5.46 9.65 8.04
N PHE A 263 4.54 9.46 8.98
CA PHE A 263 3.16 9.05 8.68
C PHE A 263 2.44 10.04 7.80
N GLN A 264 2.63 11.34 8.06
CA GLN A 264 2.07 12.40 7.23
C GLN A 264 2.54 12.28 5.78
N ARG A 265 3.85 12.04 5.57
CA ARG A 265 4.40 11.85 4.22
C ARG A 265 3.95 10.54 3.59
N ALA A 266 3.88 9.44 4.37
CA ALA A 266 3.38 8.17 3.88
C ALA A 266 1.90 8.24 3.46
N ALA A 267 1.06 8.99 4.20
CA ALA A 267 -0.32 9.26 3.82
C ALA A 267 -0.44 10.16 2.58
N GLU A 268 0.53 11.06 2.36
CA GLU A 268 0.56 11.94 1.19
C GLU A 268 1.02 11.21 -0.09
N TYR A 269 1.82 10.14 0.03
CA TYR A 269 2.44 9.46 -1.11
C TYR A 269 1.45 8.97 -2.19
N PRO A 270 0.32 8.30 -1.88
CA PRO A 270 -0.64 7.92 -2.92
C PRO A 270 -1.27 9.12 -3.61
N VAL A 271 -1.58 10.20 -2.88
CA VAL A 271 -2.13 11.43 -3.44
C VAL A 271 -1.13 12.13 -4.35
N ALA A 272 0.15 12.15 -3.96
CA ALA A 272 1.24 12.70 -4.75
C ALA A 272 1.49 11.91 -6.04
N SER A 273 1.39 10.58 -5.96
CA SER A 273 1.60 9.66 -7.08
C SER A 273 0.39 9.58 -8.04
N HIS A 274 -0.81 9.99 -7.62
CA HIS A 274 -2.02 9.92 -8.43
C HIS A 274 -1.99 10.92 -9.59
N MET A 275 -2.21 10.43 -10.81
CA MET A 275 -2.19 11.23 -12.04
C MET A 275 -3.59 11.63 -12.53
N GLY A 276 -4.64 11.02 -12.00
CA GLY A 276 -6.04 11.17 -12.39
C GLY A 276 -6.66 9.83 -12.79
N ASN A 277 -7.97 9.69 -12.57
CA ASN A 277 -8.78 8.52 -12.98
C ASN A 277 -8.22 7.15 -12.59
N GLY A 278 -7.57 7.05 -11.40
CA GLY A 278 -6.99 5.82 -10.91
C GLY A 278 -5.63 5.44 -11.52
N TYR A 279 -5.01 6.32 -12.31
CA TYR A 279 -3.65 6.16 -12.78
C TYR A 279 -2.65 6.77 -11.80
N PHE A 280 -1.48 6.13 -11.69
CA PHE A 280 -0.42 6.53 -10.76
C PHE A 280 0.96 6.53 -11.43
N VAL A 281 1.85 7.36 -10.91
CA VAL A 281 3.29 7.20 -11.12
C VAL A 281 3.74 6.10 -10.16
N ASN A 282 3.87 4.89 -10.68
CA ASN A 282 4.18 3.68 -9.90
C ASN A 282 5.21 2.82 -10.64
N PRO A 283 6.47 3.28 -10.72
CA PRO A 283 7.50 2.61 -11.53
C PRO A 283 7.84 1.20 -11.05
N GLU A 284 7.55 0.85 -9.80
CA GLU A 284 7.79 -0.49 -9.24
C GLU A 284 6.60 -1.45 -9.43
N GLY A 285 5.48 -0.97 -9.97
CA GLY A 285 4.24 -1.74 -10.08
C GLY A 285 3.36 -1.31 -11.24
N GLU A 286 2.06 -1.52 -11.11
CA GLU A 286 1.09 -1.21 -12.15
C GLU A 286 0.74 0.29 -12.21
N ALA A 287 0.50 0.80 -13.42
CA ALA A 287 0.04 2.19 -13.61
C ALA A 287 -1.37 2.43 -13.04
N GLN A 288 -2.17 1.37 -12.93
CA GLN A 288 -3.49 1.35 -12.29
C GLN A 288 -3.54 0.23 -11.23
N PRO A 289 -2.83 0.40 -10.09
CA PRO A 289 -2.82 -0.60 -9.04
C PRO A 289 -4.21 -0.75 -8.43
N ARG A 290 -4.56 -1.98 -8.04
CA ARG A 290 -5.78 -2.22 -7.26
C ARG A 290 -5.52 -1.87 -5.81
N LEU A 291 -6.03 -0.74 -5.37
CA LEU A 291 -5.85 -0.24 -4.01
C LEU A 291 -7.16 -0.36 -3.21
N ASP A 292 -7.06 -0.92 -2.01
CA ASP A 292 -8.18 -0.96 -1.06
C ASP A 292 -8.49 0.45 -0.53
N GLY A 293 -9.59 1.02 -0.99
CA GLY A 293 -10.03 2.37 -0.61
C GLY A 293 -10.31 2.50 0.89
N ARG A 294 -10.77 1.43 1.56
CA ARG A 294 -11.01 1.43 3.02
C ARG A 294 -9.71 1.46 3.80
N ALA A 295 -8.70 0.73 3.34
CA ALA A 295 -7.36 0.77 3.92
C ALA A 295 -6.73 2.17 3.76
N MET A 296 -6.84 2.79 2.59
CA MET A 296 -6.42 4.18 2.35
C MET A 296 -7.15 5.15 3.28
N TYR A 297 -8.45 4.97 3.46
CA TYR A 297 -9.25 5.80 4.35
C TYR A 297 -8.78 5.72 5.81
N ARG A 298 -8.49 4.51 6.33
CA ARG A 298 -7.94 4.34 7.69
C ARG A 298 -6.61 5.08 7.86
N VAL A 299 -5.71 4.98 6.87
CA VAL A 299 -4.45 5.74 6.88
C VAL A 299 -4.72 7.24 6.89
N GLY A 300 -5.65 7.70 6.04
CA GLY A 300 -6.04 9.11 5.96
C GLY A 300 -6.59 9.64 7.29
N VAL A 301 -7.47 8.89 7.96
CA VAL A 301 -8.00 9.24 9.28
C VAL A 301 -6.90 9.27 10.33
N CYS A 302 -6.04 8.24 10.38
CA CYS A 302 -4.93 8.16 11.33
C CYS A 302 -3.95 9.31 11.19
N ALA A 303 -3.64 9.71 9.96
CA ALA A 303 -2.72 10.81 9.65
C ALA A 303 -3.39 12.19 9.59
N GLY A 304 -4.71 12.29 9.66
CA GLY A 304 -5.45 13.54 9.43
C GLY A 304 -5.36 14.04 7.98
N ASN A 305 -5.18 13.15 7.00
CA ASN A 305 -5.05 13.48 5.58
C ASN A 305 -6.39 13.29 4.85
N GLU A 306 -7.15 14.38 4.73
CA GLU A 306 -8.47 14.39 4.05
C GLU A 306 -8.34 14.04 2.55
N GLY A 307 -7.25 14.45 1.89
CA GLY A 307 -7.00 14.14 0.49
C GLY A 307 -6.92 12.63 0.25
N LEU A 308 -6.23 11.91 1.13
CA LEU A 308 -6.17 10.45 1.06
C LEU A 308 -7.52 9.79 1.36
N CYS A 309 -8.29 10.35 2.32
CA CYS A 309 -9.66 9.86 2.60
C CYS A 309 -10.56 9.97 1.36
N ARG A 310 -10.52 11.10 0.66
CA ARG A 310 -11.30 11.34 -0.57
C ARG A 310 -10.85 10.45 -1.73
N LEU A 311 -9.54 10.29 -1.88
CA LEU A 311 -8.98 9.41 -2.92
C LEU A 311 -9.33 7.94 -2.64
N GLY A 312 -9.26 7.50 -1.38
CA GLY A 312 -9.68 6.16 -0.98
C GLY A 312 -11.16 5.89 -1.28
N ALA A 313 -12.05 6.86 -1.00
CA ALA A 313 -13.46 6.75 -1.37
C ALA A 313 -13.68 6.70 -2.89
N PHE A 314 -12.86 7.40 -3.68
CA PHE A 314 -12.92 7.38 -5.15
C PHE A 314 -12.45 6.04 -5.72
N LEU A 315 -11.41 5.44 -5.16
CA LEU A 315 -10.81 4.19 -5.63
C LEU A 315 -11.46 2.95 -5.02
N ASN A 316 -12.59 3.07 -4.31
CA ASN A 316 -13.23 1.96 -3.62
C ASN A 316 -13.48 0.79 -4.57
N ASP A 317 -12.56 -0.16 -4.58
CA ASP A 317 -12.65 -1.43 -5.29
C ASP A 317 -12.93 -2.53 -4.25
N ASP A 318 -14.14 -3.07 -4.26
CA ASP A 318 -14.55 -4.14 -3.33
C ASP A 318 -13.80 -5.47 -3.61
N GLU A 319 -13.10 -5.58 -4.75
CA GLU A 319 -12.26 -6.73 -5.12
C GLU A 319 -10.77 -6.54 -4.77
N ALA A 320 -10.38 -5.39 -4.24
CA ALA A 320 -8.99 -5.13 -3.87
C ALA A 320 -8.56 -6.02 -2.70
N ASN A 321 -7.54 -6.83 -2.93
CA ASN A 321 -6.99 -7.77 -1.94
C ASN A 321 -5.98 -7.06 -1.02
N SER A 322 -6.45 -6.37 0.02
CA SER A 322 -5.56 -6.03 1.14
C SER A 322 -5.55 -7.16 2.16
N PRO A 323 -4.42 -7.42 2.83
CA PRO A 323 -4.42 -8.35 3.96
C PRO A 323 -5.35 -7.82 5.04
N VAL A 324 -6.46 -8.51 5.25
CA VAL A 324 -7.45 -8.11 6.24
C VAL A 324 -7.15 -8.82 7.56
N THR A 325 -6.37 -8.17 8.43
CA THR A 325 -6.25 -8.63 9.82
C THR A 325 -7.57 -8.42 10.58
N PRO A 326 -7.83 -9.14 11.67
CA PRO A 326 -9.00 -8.90 12.53
C PRO A 326 -9.09 -7.43 12.98
N THR A 327 -7.98 -6.78 13.32
CA THR A 327 -7.96 -5.34 13.65
C THR A 327 -8.39 -4.48 12.46
N ALA A 328 -7.84 -4.71 11.28
CA ALA A 328 -8.21 -3.97 10.08
C ALA A 328 -9.69 -4.13 9.73
N ALA A 329 -10.21 -5.36 9.79
CA ALA A 329 -11.62 -5.64 9.57
C ALA A 329 -12.52 -4.94 10.61
N PHE A 330 -12.09 -4.92 11.87
CA PHE A 330 -12.81 -4.26 12.96
C PHE A 330 -12.81 -2.73 12.77
N LEU A 331 -11.67 -2.13 12.46
CA LEU A 331 -11.57 -0.70 12.18
C LEU A 331 -12.35 -0.29 10.93
N ASN A 332 -12.35 -1.12 9.88
CA ASN A 332 -13.23 -0.91 8.71
C ASN A 332 -14.69 -0.86 9.11
N ALA A 333 -15.09 -1.74 10.02
CA ALA A 333 -16.42 -1.80 10.54
C ALA A 333 -16.82 -0.52 11.32
N LEU A 334 -15.94 -0.06 12.21
CA LEU A 334 -16.14 1.18 12.97
C LEU A 334 -16.21 2.42 12.08
N MET A 335 -15.45 2.44 11.00
CA MET A 335 -15.35 3.58 10.08
C MET A 335 -16.32 3.48 8.89
N ALA A 336 -17.13 2.41 8.78
CA ALA A 336 -17.98 2.17 7.61
C ALA A 336 -18.92 3.33 7.27
N ARG A 337 -19.55 3.94 8.30
CA ARG A 337 -20.45 5.09 8.13
C ARG A 337 -19.70 6.32 7.61
N THR A 338 -18.59 6.68 8.26
CA THR A 338 -17.81 7.86 7.88
C THR A 338 -17.15 7.69 6.52
N PHE A 339 -16.70 6.48 6.19
CA PHE A 339 -16.20 6.16 4.86
C PHE A 339 -17.27 6.33 3.78
N LYS A 340 -18.48 5.81 3.99
CA LYS A 340 -19.59 5.94 3.04
C LYS A 340 -20.04 7.40 2.86
N ALA A 341 -19.94 8.22 3.91
CA ALA A 341 -20.25 9.65 3.85
C ALA A 341 -19.13 10.50 3.24
N GLN A 342 -17.93 9.92 3.01
CA GLN A 342 -16.78 10.63 2.47
C GLN A 342 -17.00 10.98 1.00
N ALA A 343 -16.71 12.23 0.62
CA ALA A 343 -16.76 12.66 -0.78
C ALA A 343 -15.70 11.91 -1.59
N ALA A 344 -16.14 11.18 -2.61
CA ALA A 344 -15.29 10.43 -3.54
C ALA A 344 -14.74 11.38 -4.61
N LEU A 345 -13.46 11.74 -4.54
CA LEU A 345 -12.81 12.68 -5.46
C LEU A 345 -11.46 12.14 -5.93
N PRO A 346 -11.14 12.29 -7.23
CA PRO A 346 -9.84 11.91 -7.79
C PRO A 346 -8.75 12.94 -7.43
N VAL A 347 -8.46 13.07 -6.14
CA VAL A 347 -7.53 14.07 -5.61
C VAL A 347 -6.12 13.84 -6.15
N THR A 348 -5.46 14.91 -6.58
CA THR A 348 -4.05 14.95 -6.99
C THR A 348 -3.33 16.09 -6.28
N ARG A 349 -2.00 16.02 -6.18
CA ARG A 349 -1.15 17.11 -5.69
C ARG A 349 -0.66 17.95 -6.87
N GLU A 350 -0.85 19.26 -6.81
CA GLU A 350 -0.42 20.15 -7.92
C GLU A 350 1.09 20.14 -8.13
N ARG A 351 1.89 20.12 -7.06
CA ARG A 351 3.36 20.18 -7.09
C ARG A 351 3.92 19.09 -6.19
N VAL A 352 4.74 18.22 -6.76
CA VAL A 352 5.32 17.05 -6.09
C VAL A 352 6.81 17.01 -6.36
N LEU A 353 7.60 16.85 -5.28
CA LEU A 353 9.00 16.45 -5.34
C LEU A 353 9.26 15.47 -4.19
N LEU A 354 9.57 14.23 -4.54
CA LEU A 354 9.90 13.13 -3.63
C LEU A 354 11.37 12.74 -3.86
N PRO A 355 12.31 13.35 -3.13
CA PRO A 355 13.73 13.23 -3.44
C PRO A 355 14.32 11.85 -3.12
N ASP A 356 13.85 11.19 -2.06
CA ASP A 356 14.38 9.87 -1.65
C ASP A 356 13.92 8.76 -2.62
N SER A 357 12.71 8.88 -3.15
CA SER A 357 12.14 7.96 -4.14
C SER A 357 12.34 8.42 -5.59
N MET A 358 12.99 9.57 -5.78
CA MET A 358 13.32 10.12 -7.09
C MET A 358 12.09 10.27 -8.01
N ARG A 359 11.05 10.98 -7.53
CA ARG A 359 9.82 11.24 -8.28
C ARG A 359 9.42 12.69 -8.21
N THR A 360 8.97 13.22 -9.34
CA THR A 360 8.38 14.56 -9.39
C THR A 360 7.16 14.58 -10.29
N ALA A 361 6.18 15.41 -9.93
CA ALA A 361 5.00 15.64 -10.75
C ALA A 361 4.50 17.09 -10.59
N ALA A 362 3.83 17.59 -11.62
CA ALA A 362 3.19 18.87 -11.57
C ALA A 362 1.93 18.93 -12.43
N SER A 363 0.97 19.75 -12.00
CA SER A 363 -0.24 20.09 -12.77
C SER A 363 -0.23 21.55 -13.16
N VAL A 364 -0.54 21.84 -14.41
CA VAL A 364 -0.74 23.20 -14.93
C VAL A 364 -1.90 23.18 -15.92
N GLY A 365 -2.97 23.86 -15.62
CA GLY A 365 -4.20 23.79 -16.41
C GLY A 365 -4.72 22.36 -16.52
N PRO A 366 -5.04 21.90 -17.74
CA PRO A 366 -5.53 20.55 -17.95
C PRO A 366 -4.43 19.48 -17.95
N PHE A 367 -3.15 19.91 -18.01
CA PHE A 367 -2.00 19.00 -18.07
C PHE A 367 -1.47 18.63 -16.71
N ARG A 368 -1.11 17.36 -16.57
CA ARG A 368 -0.31 16.84 -15.46
C ARG A 368 0.85 16.03 -16.02
N ALA A 369 2.08 16.38 -15.63
CA ALA A 369 3.29 15.67 -16.03
C ALA A 369 4.03 15.12 -14.82
N ALA A 370 4.77 14.03 -15.03
CA ALA A 370 5.67 13.48 -14.03
C ALA A 370 6.94 12.90 -14.66
N LEU A 371 8.03 12.93 -13.90
CA LEU A 371 9.30 12.27 -14.21
C LEU A 371 9.71 11.38 -13.05
N THR A 372 10.34 10.26 -13.40
CA THR A 372 10.99 9.36 -12.45
C THR A 372 12.51 9.41 -12.62
N GLY A 373 13.22 9.21 -11.54
CA GLY A 373 14.67 8.96 -11.51
C GLY A 373 14.95 7.66 -10.78
N GLY A 374 16.19 7.48 -10.34
CA GLY A 374 16.56 6.36 -9.50
C GLY A 374 17.49 5.35 -10.16
N SER A 375 17.70 4.24 -9.49
CA SER A 375 18.62 3.18 -9.88
C SER A 375 17.95 2.18 -10.82
N LEU A 376 18.70 1.66 -11.79
CA LEU A 376 18.30 0.56 -12.66
C LEU A 376 18.72 -0.81 -12.08
N SER A 377 18.75 -0.95 -10.76
CA SER A 377 19.17 -2.18 -10.06
C SER A 377 18.05 -3.20 -9.79
N GLY A 378 16.80 -2.79 -9.92
CA GLY A 378 15.62 -3.65 -9.73
C GLY A 378 15.20 -4.43 -10.98
N ASP A 379 13.99 -4.97 -10.95
CA ASP A 379 13.40 -5.66 -12.10
C ASP A 379 12.86 -4.71 -13.18
N HIS A 380 12.81 -3.40 -12.91
CA HIS A 380 12.33 -2.37 -13.82
C HIS A 380 13.48 -1.50 -14.38
N ILE A 381 13.38 -1.12 -15.66
CA ILE A 381 14.33 -0.22 -16.36
C ILE A 381 13.53 1.02 -16.79
N ASP A 382 13.02 1.77 -15.82
CA ASP A 382 12.11 2.90 -16.02
C ASP A 382 12.61 4.21 -15.39
N ALA A 383 13.82 4.21 -14.86
CA ALA A 383 14.46 5.42 -14.34
C ALA A 383 14.65 6.45 -15.46
N GLY A 384 14.02 7.60 -15.33
CA GLY A 384 13.94 8.64 -16.35
C GLY A 384 12.65 8.60 -17.19
N ASN A 385 11.70 7.73 -16.84
CA ASN A 385 10.42 7.63 -17.56
C ASN A 385 9.59 8.91 -17.41
N LEU A 386 8.78 9.18 -18.45
CA LEU A 386 7.94 10.36 -18.57
C LEU A 386 6.48 9.95 -18.60
N TYR A 387 5.69 10.66 -17.80
CA TYR A 387 4.23 10.56 -17.77
C TYR A 387 3.61 11.92 -18.12
N LEU A 388 2.62 11.93 -19.00
CA LEU A 388 1.86 13.12 -19.37
C LEU A 388 0.39 12.80 -19.51
N PHE A 389 -0.44 13.55 -18.80
CA PHE A 389 -1.88 13.40 -18.76
C PHE A 389 -2.57 14.70 -19.18
N LEU A 390 -3.70 14.58 -19.86
CA LEU A 390 -4.57 15.67 -20.23
C LEU A 390 -5.97 15.40 -19.67
N ASN A 391 -6.50 16.30 -18.85
CA ASN A 391 -7.80 16.12 -18.19
C ASN A 391 -7.94 14.78 -17.43
N GLY A 392 -6.84 14.30 -16.82
CA GLY A 392 -6.78 13.02 -16.10
C GLY A 392 -6.75 11.78 -17.00
N GLN A 393 -6.63 11.95 -18.32
CA GLN A 393 -6.47 10.84 -19.28
C GLN A 393 -5.00 10.72 -19.71
N PRO A 394 -4.45 9.50 -19.80
CA PRO A 394 -3.06 9.32 -20.18
C PRO A 394 -2.84 9.63 -21.67
N ILE A 395 -1.89 10.50 -21.95
CA ILE A 395 -1.34 10.80 -23.28
C ILE A 395 -0.03 10.04 -23.46
N LEU A 396 0.89 10.20 -22.49
CA LEU A 396 2.12 9.43 -22.39
C LEU A 396 2.13 8.77 -21.00
N THR A 397 2.34 7.45 -20.98
CA THR A 397 2.32 6.70 -19.71
C THR A 397 3.17 5.44 -19.82
N ASP A 398 3.41 4.80 -18.72
CA ASP A 398 3.97 3.46 -18.71
C ASP A 398 2.91 2.44 -19.17
N LEU A 399 3.27 1.57 -20.10
CA LEU A 399 2.34 0.60 -20.69
C LEU A 399 2.55 -0.82 -20.20
N THR A 400 3.65 -1.10 -19.53
CA THR A 400 4.02 -2.48 -19.16
C THR A 400 4.49 -2.60 -17.73
N PRO A 401 3.57 -2.92 -16.82
CA PRO A 401 3.93 -3.12 -15.43
C PRO A 401 4.75 -4.38 -15.13
N ALA A 402 4.76 -5.37 -16.02
CA ALA A 402 5.23 -6.72 -15.67
C ALA A 402 6.50 -7.21 -16.39
N ARG A 403 7.17 -6.40 -17.23
CA ARG A 403 8.37 -6.86 -17.96
C ARG A 403 9.50 -5.84 -17.94
N PRO A 404 10.72 -6.26 -17.56
CA PRO A 404 11.89 -5.39 -17.45
C PRO A 404 12.55 -5.12 -18.82
N LEU A 405 11.80 -4.62 -19.80
CA LEU A 405 12.34 -4.31 -21.12
C LEU A 405 12.45 -2.79 -21.25
N ALA A 406 13.65 -2.27 -21.46
CA ALA A 406 13.89 -0.86 -21.76
C ALA A 406 13.04 -0.38 -22.95
N ASP A 407 12.65 -1.28 -23.83
CA ASP A 407 11.79 -1.03 -25.01
C ASP A 407 10.33 -0.73 -24.65
N ALA A 408 9.93 -0.90 -23.41
CA ALA A 408 8.57 -0.69 -22.94
C ALA A 408 8.35 0.68 -22.28
N HIS A 409 9.41 1.46 -22.09
CA HIS A 409 9.41 2.74 -21.41
C HIS A 409 9.73 3.90 -22.36
N ALA A 410 9.34 5.12 -21.98
CA ALA A 410 9.64 6.35 -22.73
C ALA A 410 11.10 6.78 -22.56
N LEU A 411 12.05 5.88 -22.85
CA LEU A 411 13.48 6.12 -22.69
C LEU A 411 14.17 6.26 -24.07
N PRO A 412 15.16 7.17 -24.20
CA PRO A 412 15.88 7.34 -25.46
C PRO A 412 16.86 6.19 -25.71
N ALA A 413 17.27 6.03 -26.98
CA ALA A 413 18.25 5.02 -27.40
C ALA A 413 19.26 5.59 -28.41
N ILE A 414 20.51 5.12 -28.35
CA ILE A 414 21.59 5.44 -29.27
C ILE A 414 22.00 4.17 -30.00
N GLY A 415 21.85 4.15 -31.34
CA GLY A 415 22.12 2.93 -32.11
C GLY A 415 21.27 1.73 -31.68
N GLY A 416 20.08 1.98 -31.14
CA GLY A 416 19.18 0.95 -30.59
C GLY A 416 19.50 0.51 -29.15
N ILE A 417 20.51 1.10 -28.50
CA ILE A 417 20.88 0.79 -27.11
C ILE A 417 20.36 1.91 -26.20
N GLY A 418 19.41 1.58 -25.34
CA GLY A 418 18.88 2.47 -24.30
C GLY A 418 19.62 2.32 -22.97
N PRO A 419 19.07 2.91 -21.89
CA PRO A 419 19.50 2.68 -20.51
C PRO A 419 19.54 1.19 -20.15
N VAL A 420 20.56 0.77 -19.37
CA VAL A 420 20.77 -0.64 -19.04
C VAL A 420 20.96 -0.85 -17.55
N ARG A 421 20.64 -2.06 -17.08
CA ARG A 421 20.88 -2.47 -15.69
C ARG A 421 22.36 -2.41 -15.31
N GLY A 422 22.60 -2.13 -14.03
CA GLY A 422 23.97 -2.11 -13.47
C GLY A 422 24.73 -0.81 -13.75
N THR A 423 24.09 0.19 -14.37
CA THR A 423 24.60 1.54 -14.55
C THR A 423 24.24 2.46 -13.38
N GLY A 424 24.63 3.73 -13.47
CA GLY A 424 24.33 4.74 -12.45
C GLY A 424 22.85 5.11 -12.30
N GLY A 425 21.98 4.70 -13.23
CA GLY A 425 20.57 5.09 -13.26
C GLY A 425 20.35 6.56 -13.65
N ALA A 426 19.10 7.03 -13.58
CA ALA A 426 18.75 8.44 -13.81
C ALA A 426 18.88 9.22 -12.50
N ARG A 427 19.60 10.36 -12.54
CA ARG A 427 19.99 11.13 -11.36
C ARG A 427 19.62 12.60 -11.49
N ASP A 428 19.91 13.37 -10.45
CA ASP A 428 19.72 14.82 -10.43
C ASP A 428 18.29 15.22 -10.81
N LEU A 429 17.30 14.44 -10.28
CA LEU A 429 15.91 14.78 -10.45
C LEU A 429 15.63 16.09 -9.73
N ASP A 430 15.10 17.08 -10.44
CA ASP A 430 14.79 18.41 -9.92
C ASP A 430 13.41 18.88 -10.40
N ALA A 431 12.82 19.78 -9.65
CA ALA A 431 11.57 20.44 -10.00
C ALA A 431 11.61 21.91 -9.59
N ARG A 432 11.43 22.79 -10.57
CA ARG A 432 11.34 24.24 -10.36
C ARG A 432 9.90 24.69 -10.56
N PHE A 433 9.34 25.25 -9.52
CA PHE A 433 7.96 25.74 -9.51
C PHE A 433 7.98 27.27 -9.44
N SER A 434 7.49 27.93 -10.47
CA SER A 434 7.23 29.37 -10.50
C SER A 434 5.77 29.62 -10.91
N ASP A 435 5.37 30.88 -10.92
CA ASP A 435 4.03 31.27 -11.38
C ASP A 435 3.95 31.29 -12.92
N ASP A 436 5.09 31.50 -13.61
CA ASP A 436 5.17 31.58 -15.06
C ASP A 436 5.36 30.22 -15.73
N PHE A 437 6.02 29.27 -15.07
CA PHE A 437 6.28 27.95 -15.59
C PHE A 437 6.60 26.94 -14.48
N VAL A 438 6.39 25.67 -14.79
CA VAL A 438 6.93 24.54 -14.04
C VAL A 438 7.91 23.80 -14.92
N CYS A 439 9.10 23.50 -14.38
CA CYS A 439 10.11 22.71 -15.08
C CYS A 439 10.48 21.50 -14.22
N LEU A 440 10.20 20.30 -14.72
CA LEU A 440 10.66 19.04 -14.16
C LEU A 440 11.87 18.58 -14.97
N SER A 441 12.93 18.09 -14.34
CA SER A 441 14.13 17.66 -15.06
C SER A 441 14.83 16.48 -14.42
N VAL A 442 15.56 15.68 -15.24
CA VAL A 442 16.33 14.52 -14.81
C VAL A 442 17.52 14.29 -15.72
N ASN A 443 18.65 13.88 -15.15
CA ASN A 443 19.87 13.52 -15.86
C ASN A 443 19.87 12.01 -16.16
N LEU A 444 19.81 11.66 -17.45
CA LEU A 444 19.81 10.28 -17.94
C LEU A 444 21.21 9.74 -18.28
N ALA A 445 22.25 10.58 -18.35
CA ALA A 445 23.59 10.16 -18.80
C ALA A 445 24.13 8.95 -18.02
N PRO A 446 24.03 8.89 -16.67
CA PRO A 446 24.54 7.76 -15.91
C PRO A 446 23.77 6.44 -16.12
N ALA A 447 22.62 6.48 -16.79
CA ALA A 447 21.81 5.30 -17.10
C ALA A 447 22.28 4.55 -18.35
N PHE A 448 23.11 5.17 -19.18
CA PHE A 448 23.67 4.56 -20.38
C PHE A 448 24.98 3.80 -20.09
N PRO A 449 25.28 2.76 -20.87
CA PRO A 449 26.56 2.06 -20.76
C PRO A 449 27.72 2.94 -21.23
N ASP A 450 28.88 2.82 -20.58
CA ASP A 450 30.10 3.66 -20.82
C ASP A 450 30.57 3.66 -22.26
N ASN A 451 30.41 2.55 -22.99
CA ASN A 451 30.86 2.40 -24.38
C ASN A 451 30.11 3.32 -25.37
N LEU A 452 28.98 3.88 -25.02
CA LEU A 452 28.27 4.88 -25.82
C LEU A 452 28.84 6.28 -25.67
N GLY A 453 29.64 6.53 -24.63
CA GLY A 453 30.33 7.80 -24.41
C GLY A 453 29.39 8.97 -24.15
N VAL A 454 28.26 8.73 -23.44
CA VAL A 454 27.31 9.78 -23.06
C VAL A 454 27.93 10.64 -21.97
N GLN A 455 28.20 11.92 -22.27
CA GLN A 455 28.78 12.87 -21.31
C GLN A 455 27.68 13.57 -20.50
N SER A 456 26.61 13.97 -21.17
CA SER A 456 25.42 14.54 -20.56
C SER A 456 24.17 14.10 -21.29
N TRP A 457 23.06 13.97 -20.57
CA TRP A 457 21.73 13.82 -21.14
C TRP A 457 20.70 14.36 -20.17
N GLN A 458 20.16 15.53 -20.48
CA GLN A 458 19.14 16.19 -19.68
C GLN A 458 17.78 16.06 -20.37
N ARG A 459 16.84 15.44 -19.68
CA ARG A 459 15.41 15.48 -20.01
C ARG A 459 14.75 16.55 -19.17
N SER A 460 13.99 17.45 -19.81
CA SER A 460 13.21 18.49 -19.12
C SER A 460 11.78 18.52 -19.64
N VAL A 461 10.82 18.71 -18.75
CA VAL A 461 9.40 18.88 -19.07
C VAL A 461 8.94 20.20 -18.53
N ILE A 462 8.54 21.09 -19.43
CA ILE A 462 8.12 22.45 -19.10
C ILE A 462 6.61 22.56 -19.34
N LEU A 463 5.88 22.93 -18.30
CA LEU A 463 4.47 23.24 -18.36
C LEU A 463 4.31 24.76 -18.20
N SER A 464 3.64 25.40 -19.17
CA SER A 464 3.41 26.85 -19.17
C SER A 464 1.91 27.13 -19.05
N PRO A 465 1.46 27.88 -18.02
CA PRO A 465 0.06 28.27 -17.88
C PRO A 465 -0.44 29.14 -19.04
N SER A 466 0.44 30.01 -19.59
CA SER A 466 0.09 30.95 -20.66
C SER A 466 -0.01 30.30 -22.03
N GLU A 467 0.73 29.21 -22.28
CA GLU A 467 0.82 28.58 -23.59
C GLU A 467 -0.15 27.40 -23.77
N GLN A 468 -0.74 26.90 -22.69
CA GLN A 468 -1.63 25.72 -22.66
C GLN A 468 -1.04 24.52 -23.42
N GLN A 469 0.27 24.32 -23.23
CA GLN A 469 1.04 23.26 -23.86
C GLN A 469 2.12 22.74 -22.91
N VAL A 470 2.62 21.55 -23.21
CA VAL A 470 3.75 20.93 -22.54
C VAL A 470 4.91 20.82 -23.52
N ARG A 471 6.09 21.27 -23.10
CA ARG A 471 7.30 21.19 -23.89
C ARG A 471 8.26 20.18 -23.26
N ILE A 472 8.56 19.09 -24.00
CA ILE A 472 9.54 18.07 -23.60
C ILE A 472 10.84 18.41 -24.32
N ILE A 473 11.93 18.58 -23.58
CA ILE A 473 13.24 18.93 -24.13
C ILE A 473 14.22 17.81 -23.80
N GLU A 474 14.88 17.29 -24.82
CA GLU A 474 15.97 16.33 -24.74
C GLU A 474 17.26 17.01 -25.20
N SER A 475 18.22 17.16 -24.29
CA SER A 475 19.52 17.76 -24.60
C SER A 475 20.65 16.83 -24.19
N PHE A 476 21.57 16.50 -25.12
CA PHE A 476 22.65 15.58 -24.83
C PHE A 476 23.98 15.96 -25.52
N ASP A 477 25.07 15.48 -24.92
CA ASP A 477 26.41 15.52 -25.43
C ASP A 477 27.04 14.12 -25.41
N LEU A 478 27.62 13.70 -26.53
CA LEU A 478 28.36 12.46 -26.67
C LEU A 478 29.84 12.74 -26.94
N LEU A 479 30.74 11.86 -26.51
CA LEU A 479 32.17 11.93 -26.87
C LEU A 479 32.38 11.87 -28.39
N ARG A 480 31.54 11.09 -29.08
CA ARG A 480 31.52 10.91 -30.54
C ARG A 480 30.12 10.41 -30.95
N PRO A 481 29.73 10.62 -32.21
CA PRO A 481 28.52 10.01 -32.72
C PRO A 481 28.62 8.48 -32.63
N ALA A 482 27.70 7.84 -31.91
CA ALA A 482 27.71 6.39 -31.63
C ALA A 482 26.62 5.61 -32.40
N GLY A 483 25.78 6.32 -33.17
CA GLY A 483 24.66 5.76 -33.93
C GLY A 483 23.49 6.73 -34.05
N PRO A 484 22.40 6.36 -34.74
CA PRO A 484 21.15 7.13 -34.76
C PRO A 484 20.61 7.27 -33.35
N VAL A 485 20.02 8.42 -33.03
CA VAL A 485 19.42 8.66 -31.71
C VAL A 485 17.90 8.66 -31.86
N SER A 486 17.24 7.82 -31.07
CA SER A 486 15.79 7.68 -31.05
C SER A 486 15.21 8.16 -29.73
N PHE A 487 14.20 9.01 -29.79
CA PHE A 487 13.40 9.44 -28.66
C PHE A 487 12.10 8.62 -28.68
N HIS A 488 11.82 7.90 -27.61
CA HIS A 488 10.64 7.03 -27.51
C HIS A 488 9.59 7.65 -26.61
N PHE A 489 8.33 7.55 -27.03
CA PHE A 489 7.15 7.93 -26.25
C PHE A 489 6.16 6.79 -26.24
N MET A 490 5.65 6.46 -25.08
CA MET A 490 4.68 5.38 -24.89
C MET A 490 3.29 5.96 -24.75
N THR A 491 2.33 5.51 -25.55
CA THR A 491 0.95 6.01 -25.55
C THR A 491 -0.07 4.86 -25.59
N PRO A 492 -1.17 4.95 -24.81
CA PRO A 492 -2.17 3.87 -24.79
C PRO A 492 -3.03 3.81 -26.05
N LYS A 493 -3.12 4.92 -26.79
CA LYS A 493 -3.97 5.00 -28.01
C LYS A 493 -3.10 4.98 -29.27
N ARG A 494 -3.65 4.39 -30.35
CA ARG A 494 -2.97 4.35 -31.65
C ARG A 494 -2.69 5.76 -32.16
N PRO A 495 -1.40 6.09 -32.48
CA PRO A 495 -1.06 7.38 -33.07
C PRO A 495 -1.66 7.54 -34.47
N GLU A 496 -2.13 8.74 -34.78
CA GLU A 496 -2.57 9.14 -36.12
C GLU A 496 -1.62 10.20 -36.68
N ARG A 497 -1.09 9.98 -37.89
CA ARG A 497 -0.23 10.96 -38.57
C ARG A 497 -1.08 12.11 -39.09
N LEU A 498 -0.82 13.31 -38.59
CA LEU A 498 -1.46 14.55 -39.06
C LEU A 498 -0.63 15.27 -40.13
N SER A 499 0.69 15.23 -39.99
CA SER A 499 1.66 15.79 -40.94
C SER A 499 3.02 15.09 -40.77
N ASP A 500 4.04 15.54 -41.52
CA ASP A 500 5.40 15.02 -41.37
C ASP A 500 6.01 15.33 -40.00
N ARG A 501 5.45 16.31 -39.25
CA ARG A 501 5.97 16.76 -37.96
C ARG A 501 4.89 16.80 -36.86
N ALA A 502 3.81 16.04 -37.03
CA ALA A 502 2.73 15.97 -36.05
C ALA A 502 2.04 14.62 -36.00
N LEU A 503 1.80 14.13 -34.80
CA LEU A 503 1.00 12.93 -34.50
C LEU A 503 -0.10 13.28 -33.50
N ARG A 504 -1.30 12.77 -33.72
CA ARG A 504 -2.37 12.78 -32.73
C ARG A 504 -2.21 11.58 -31.80
N LEU A 505 -2.21 11.84 -30.49
CA LEU A 505 -2.12 10.85 -29.42
C LEU A 505 -3.38 10.96 -28.54
N GLY A 506 -4.48 10.33 -28.96
CA GLY A 506 -5.77 10.51 -28.29
C GLY A 506 -6.31 11.92 -28.46
N ASP A 507 -6.49 12.64 -27.35
CA ASP A 507 -7.03 13.99 -27.34
C ASP A 507 -5.94 15.08 -27.43
N ALA A 508 -4.67 14.68 -27.54
CA ALA A 508 -3.54 15.59 -27.67
C ALA A 508 -2.79 15.44 -28.99
N VAL A 509 -2.04 16.46 -29.37
CA VAL A 509 -1.20 16.48 -30.56
C VAL A 509 0.26 16.66 -30.15
N LEU A 510 1.10 15.70 -30.50
CA LEU A 510 2.57 15.77 -30.39
C LEU A 510 3.14 16.38 -31.67
N ARG A 511 3.91 17.45 -31.53
CA ARG A 511 4.61 18.15 -32.63
C ARG A 511 6.10 18.28 -32.35
N TRP A 512 6.89 18.38 -33.42
CA TRP A 512 8.32 18.67 -33.38
C TRP A 512 8.72 19.58 -34.54
N GLU A 513 9.79 20.35 -34.37
CA GLU A 513 10.18 21.38 -35.32
C GLU A 513 11.18 20.91 -36.39
N ASP A 514 12.06 19.97 -36.01
CA ASP A 514 13.15 19.47 -36.86
C ASP A 514 12.73 18.26 -37.69
N ASP A 515 13.48 17.99 -38.78
CA ASP A 515 13.30 16.77 -39.55
C ASP A 515 13.77 15.54 -38.76
N MET A 516 12.82 14.66 -38.48
CA MET A 516 13.04 13.39 -37.79
C MET A 516 12.31 12.29 -38.53
N ASP A 517 12.91 11.10 -38.56
CA ASP A 517 12.18 9.90 -39.01
C ASP A 517 11.20 9.46 -37.92
N ALA A 518 9.91 9.59 -38.23
CA ALA A 518 8.84 9.31 -37.30
C ALA A 518 8.17 7.97 -37.63
N SER A 519 8.22 7.05 -36.69
CA SER A 519 7.57 5.75 -36.77
C SER A 519 6.79 5.41 -35.50
N TYR A 520 5.85 4.49 -35.60
CA TYR A 520 5.16 3.95 -34.43
C TYR A 520 4.82 2.46 -34.61
N ALA A 521 4.90 1.72 -33.52
CA ALA A 521 4.67 0.28 -33.48
C ALA A 521 3.78 -0.09 -32.31
N ALA A 522 2.96 -1.11 -32.50
CA ALA A 522 2.17 -1.70 -31.41
C ALA A 522 3.10 -2.43 -30.43
N VAL A 523 2.86 -2.21 -29.15
CA VAL A 523 3.54 -2.89 -28.03
C VAL A 523 2.47 -3.40 -27.05
N PRO A 524 2.81 -4.30 -26.13
CA PRO A 524 1.86 -4.70 -25.08
C PRO A 524 1.30 -3.47 -24.36
N GLY A 525 -0.02 -3.38 -24.26
CA GLY A 525 -0.71 -2.28 -23.58
C GLY A 525 -0.90 -0.98 -24.38
N GLY A 526 -0.30 -0.85 -25.59
CA GLY A 526 -0.47 0.37 -26.39
C GLY A 526 0.49 0.50 -27.58
N TRP A 527 1.13 1.66 -27.70
CA TRP A 527 1.95 2.02 -28.87
C TRP A 527 3.23 2.73 -28.44
N ARG A 528 4.32 2.40 -29.08
CA ARG A 528 5.58 3.15 -29.00
C ARG A 528 5.72 4.05 -30.21
N VAL A 529 5.85 5.35 -29.99
CA VAL A 529 6.25 6.35 -30.97
C VAL A 529 7.76 6.49 -30.90
N SER A 530 8.45 6.48 -32.03
CA SER A 530 9.90 6.66 -32.14
C SER A 530 10.20 7.80 -33.10
N LEU A 531 10.90 8.82 -32.62
CA LEU A 531 11.38 9.95 -33.40
C LEU A 531 12.91 9.85 -33.47
N THR A 532 13.47 9.61 -34.65
CA THR A 532 14.87 9.26 -34.83
C THR A 532 15.62 10.34 -35.64
N ILE A 533 16.79 10.71 -35.16
CA ILE A 533 17.73 11.61 -35.86
C ILE A 533 18.99 10.86 -36.27
N PRO A 534 19.70 11.33 -37.32
CA PRO A 534 21.00 10.78 -37.70
C PRO A 534 22.04 10.85 -36.57
N PRO A 535 23.11 10.04 -36.66
CA PRO A 535 24.20 10.11 -35.69
C PRO A 535 24.71 11.54 -35.50
N THR A 536 24.72 12.01 -34.28
CA THR A 536 25.14 13.36 -33.91
C THR A 536 25.82 13.36 -32.53
N GLN A 537 26.66 14.36 -32.28
CA GLN A 537 27.40 14.49 -31.04
C GLN A 537 26.72 15.40 -30.03
N HIS A 538 26.15 16.51 -30.49
CA HIS A 538 25.49 17.50 -29.65
C HIS A 538 24.10 17.80 -30.21
N VAL A 539 23.09 17.75 -29.36
CA VAL A 539 21.74 18.08 -29.80
C VAL A 539 20.89 18.60 -28.63
N SER A 540 20.00 19.51 -28.98
CA SER A 540 18.82 19.81 -28.18
C SER A 540 17.56 19.69 -29.06
N ARG A 541 16.57 18.94 -28.63
CA ARG A 541 15.30 18.73 -29.36
C ARG A 541 14.12 19.03 -28.46
N ALA A 542 13.15 19.74 -29.03
CA ALA A 542 11.90 20.07 -28.34
C ALA A 542 10.72 19.34 -29.00
N PHE A 543 9.89 18.73 -28.15
CA PHE A 543 8.63 18.11 -28.51
C PHE A 543 7.52 18.86 -27.79
N ILE A 544 6.49 19.27 -28.51
CA ILE A 544 5.39 20.09 -28.00
C ILE A 544 4.13 19.24 -27.99
N VAL A 545 3.51 19.12 -26.82
CA VAL A 545 2.20 18.46 -26.67
C VAL A 545 1.16 19.53 -26.33
N SER A 546 0.12 19.60 -27.14
CA SER A 546 -1.02 20.52 -26.95
C SER A 546 -2.33 19.75 -27.10
N GLU A 547 -3.42 20.37 -26.69
CA GLU A 547 -4.78 19.90 -26.96
C GLU A 547 -5.09 19.80 -28.45
#